data_6d874ad0853986fb02dfef059746b8a5
#
_entry.id   6d874ad0853986fb02dfef059746b8a5
#
_cell.length_a   1.000
_cell.length_b   1.000
_cell.length_c   1.000
_cell.angle_alpha   90.00
_cell.angle_beta   90.00
_cell.angle_gamma   90.00
#
_symmetry.space_group_name_H-M   'P 1'
#
loop_
_entity.id
_entity.type
_entity.pdbx_description
1 polymer ?
#
loop_
_entity_poly.entity_id
_entity_poly.type
_entity_poly.pdbx_seq_one_letter_code
_entity_poly.pdbx_strand_id
1 'polypeptide(L)'
;MVVILLRHTTPAGHEGVCYGSSDLGLAATFADEATAALADLQRPSQIISSPLQRCAQLAQRAGQMFGTTVHIDPALSEMDFGDWEGKPWSSVPKDQLDEWAADFFDARPHGGESVRMMQDRVQPVLAGLQRDEETTLVVTHAGVMKISAAMQGLPDPWNLTIPYGGVLQHG
;
A
#
# COMPACT_ATOMS: atom_id res chain seq x y z
N MET A 1 -6.77 -20.97 2.26
CA MET A 1 -6.84 -19.53 2.57
C MET A 1 -5.70 -18.82 1.84
N VAL A 2 -6.00 -17.76 1.09
CA VAL A 2 -4.96 -16.96 0.42
C VAL A 2 -5.34 -15.49 0.56
N VAL A 3 -4.45 -14.68 1.14
CA VAL A 3 -4.56 -13.22 1.11
C VAL A 3 -3.61 -12.69 0.05
N ILE A 4 -4.16 -11.99 -0.93
CA ILE A 4 -3.42 -11.42 -2.04
C ILE A 4 -3.37 -9.91 -1.84
N LEU A 5 -2.18 -9.34 -1.62
CA LEU A 5 -2.00 -7.89 -1.60
C LEU A 5 -1.65 -7.43 -3.01
N LEU A 6 -2.36 -6.42 -3.48
CA LEU A 6 -2.17 -5.79 -4.79
C LEU A 6 -1.80 -4.31 -4.57
N ARG A 7 -0.63 -3.91 -5.05
CA ARG A 7 -0.26 -2.50 -5.06
C ARG A 7 -1.09 -1.74 -6.09
N HIS A 8 -1.55 -0.53 -5.73
CA HIS A 8 -2.23 0.37 -6.66
C HIS A 8 -1.42 0.60 -7.95
N THR A 9 -2.09 1.04 -9.01
CA THR A 9 -1.47 1.44 -10.28
C THR A 9 -0.74 2.78 -10.15
N THR A 10 -0.05 3.22 -11.18
CA THR A 10 0.71 4.47 -11.22
C THR A 10 -0.18 5.67 -10.87
N PRO A 11 0.15 6.46 -9.83
CA PRO A 11 -0.57 7.69 -9.54
C PRO A 11 -0.06 8.86 -10.40
N ALA A 12 -0.93 9.83 -10.66
CA ALA A 12 -0.54 11.04 -11.37
C ALA A 12 0.38 11.91 -10.50
N GLY A 13 1.42 12.51 -11.10
CA GLY A 13 2.29 13.48 -10.44
C GLY A 13 3.20 12.91 -9.35
N HIS A 14 3.44 11.60 -9.36
CA HIS A 14 4.24 10.90 -8.34
C HIS A 14 5.76 11.04 -8.52
N GLU A 15 6.23 11.42 -9.69
CA GLU A 15 7.63 11.36 -10.07
C GLU A 15 8.51 12.28 -9.19
N GLY A 16 9.42 11.66 -8.44
CA GLY A 16 10.35 12.35 -7.57
C GLY A 16 9.75 13.08 -6.38
N VAL A 17 8.45 12.92 -6.13
CA VAL A 17 7.70 13.58 -5.05
C VAL A 17 7.48 12.59 -3.90
N CYS A 18 7.64 13.06 -2.67
CA CYS A 18 7.19 12.32 -1.49
C CYS A 18 5.66 12.36 -1.44
N TYR A 19 5.05 11.21 -1.45
CA TYR A 19 3.61 11.05 -1.22
C TYR A 19 3.36 9.78 -0.39
N GLY A 20 2.51 9.87 0.57
CA GLY A 20 2.12 8.73 1.40
C GLY A 20 0.61 8.74 1.56
N SER A 21 0.13 9.40 2.60
CA SER A 21 -1.30 9.59 2.86
C SER A 21 -1.97 10.60 1.90
N SER A 22 -1.20 11.38 1.16
CA SER A 22 -1.74 12.28 0.12
C SER A 22 -2.55 11.50 -0.92
N ASP A 23 -3.73 12.02 -1.26
CA ASP A 23 -4.65 11.36 -2.18
C ASP A 23 -4.41 11.77 -3.64
N LEU A 24 -3.31 11.29 -4.21
CA LEU A 24 -2.98 11.52 -5.62
C LEU A 24 -3.97 10.84 -6.55
N GLY A 25 -4.30 11.52 -7.66
CA GLY A 25 -5.14 11.00 -8.72
C GLY A 25 -4.50 9.84 -9.49
N LEU A 26 -5.25 9.32 -10.44
CA LEU A 26 -4.82 8.22 -11.32
C LEU A 26 -4.04 8.77 -12.52
N ALA A 27 -3.00 8.06 -12.95
CA ALA A 27 -2.34 8.35 -14.22
C ALA A 27 -3.25 8.00 -15.41
N ALA A 28 -2.95 8.56 -16.58
CA ALA A 28 -3.68 8.26 -17.82
C ALA A 28 -3.60 6.78 -18.24
N THR A 29 -2.60 6.06 -17.75
CA THR A 29 -2.35 4.62 -17.97
C THR A 29 -3.21 3.70 -17.11
N PHE A 30 -4.05 4.24 -16.21
CA PHE A 30 -4.81 3.47 -15.22
C PHE A 30 -5.61 2.31 -15.83
N ALA A 31 -6.31 2.54 -16.94
CA ALA A 31 -7.19 1.52 -17.53
C ALA A 31 -6.39 0.28 -17.99
N ASP A 32 -5.25 0.49 -18.62
CA ASP A 32 -4.39 -0.58 -19.14
C ASP A 32 -3.68 -1.28 -17.97
N GLU A 33 -3.12 -0.52 -17.04
CA GLU A 33 -2.45 -1.05 -15.85
C GLU A 33 -3.41 -1.87 -14.97
N ALA A 34 -4.63 -1.38 -14.75
CA ALA A 34 -5.64 -2.11 -13.99
C ALA A 34 -6.03 -3.42 -14.66
N THR A 35 -6.19 -3.40 -15.99
CA THR A 35 -6.49 -4.60 -16.75
C THR A 35 -5.35 -5.63 -16.63
N ALA A 36 -4.10 -5.21 -16.79
CA ALA A 36 -2.94 -6.06 -16.63
C ALA A 36 -2.79 -6.62 -15.21
N ALA A 37 -2.95 -5.77 -14.18
CA ALA A 37 -2.80 -6.16 -12.79
C ALA A 37 -3.86 -7.19 -12.32
N LEU A 38 -5.03 -7.19 -12.93
CA LEU A 38 -6.14 -8.09 -12.58
C LEU A 38 -6.21 -9.35 -13.44
N ALA A 39 -5.48 -9.41 -14.56
CA ALA A 39 -5.64 -10.45 -15.58
C ALA A 39 -5.44 -11.87 -15.06
N ASP A 40 -4.43 -12.07 -14.21
CA ASP A 40 -4.03 -13.39 -13.70
C ASP A 40 -4.58 -13.68 -12.29
N LEU A 41 -5.37 -12.77 -11.72
CA LEU A 41 -5.93 -12.96 -10.39
C LEU A 41 -7.15 -13.88 -10.45
N GLN A 42 -7.20 -14.83 -9.55
CA GLN A 42 -8.40 -15.62 -9.32
C GLN A 42 -9.47 -14.76 -8.63
N ARG A 43 -10.75 -15.08 -8.89
CA ARG A 43 -11.88 -14.40 -8.27
C ARG A 43 -11.77 -14.47 -6.74
N PRO A 44 -11.63 -13.33 -6.03
CA PRO A 44 -11.63 -13.31 -4.58
C PRO A 44 -13.06 -13.41 -4.03
N SER A 45 -13.19 -13.96 -2.83
CA SER A 45 -14.47 -13.98 -2.10
C SER A 45 -14.82 -12.61 -1.54
N GLN A 46 -13.80 -11.82 -1.17
CA GLN A 46 -13.94 -10.45 -0.70
C GLN A 46 -12.80 -9.56 -1.22
N ILE A 47 -13.07 -8.28 -1.31
CA ILE A 47 -12.08 -7.26 -1.68
C ILE A 47 -12.07 -6.19 -0.58
N ILE A 48 -10.89 -5.89 -0.04
CA ILE A 48 -10.69 -4.82 0.94
C ILE A 48 -9.69 -3.83 0.36
N SER A 49 -9.92 -2.54 0.55
CA SER A 49 -9.09 -1.50 -0.05
C SER A 49 -8.77 -0.37 0.91
N SER A 50 -7.58 0.20 0.76
CA SER A 50 -7.27 1.55 1.24
C SER A 50 -8.30 2.55 0.70
N PRO A 51 -8.67 3.60 1.49
CA PRO A 51 -9.59 4.65 1.03
C PRO A 51 -8.99 5.56 -0.05
N LEU A 52 -7.65 5.61 -0.19
CA LEU A 52 -7.01 6.50 -1.15
C LEU A 52 -7.41 6.13 -2.58
N GLN A 53 -7.77 7.14 -3.39
CA GLN A 53 -8.44 6.93 -4.69
C GLN A 53 -7.66 6.00 -5.63
N ARG A 54 -6.32 6.02 -5.61
CA ARG A 54 -5.47 5.13 -6.40
C ARG A 54 -5.66 3.64 -6.06
N CYS A 55 -6.03 3.31 -4.82
CA CYS A 55 -6.42 1.97 -4.41
C CYS A 55 -7.91 1.72 -4.62
N ALA A 56 -8.77 2.63 -4.17
CA ALA A 56 -10.22 2.48 -4.22
C ALA A 56 -10.73 2.30 -5.66
N GLN A 57 -10.19 3.02 -6.63
CA GLN A 57 -10.56 2.88 -8.04
C GLN A 57 -10.13 1.53 -8.62
N LEU A 58 -8.93 1.05 -8.28
CA LEU A 58 -8.47 -0.28 -8.69
C LEU A 58 -9.32 -1.39 -8.05
N ALA A 59 -9.66 -1.24 -6.76
CA ALA A 59 -10.54 -2.17 -6.06
C ALA A 59 -11.96 -2.20 -6.66
N GLN A 60 -12.52 -1.05 -7.01
CA GLN A 60 -13.81 -0.97 -7.69
C GLN A 60 -13.77 -1.65 -9.06
N ARG A 61 -12.68 -1.48 -9.82
CA ARG A 61 -12.48 -2.16 -11.10
C ARG A 61 -12.43 -3.69 -10.91
N ALA A 62 -11.72 -4.16 -9.86
CA ALA A 62 -11.69 -5.58 -9.48
C ALA A 62 -13.09 -6.07 -9.06
N GLY A 63 -13.81 -5.31 -8.25
CA GLY A 63 -15.17 -5.62 -7.82
C GLY A 63 -16.14 -5.80 -8.99
N GLN A 64 -16.05 -4.92 -9.99
CA GLN A 64 -16.85 -5.02 -11.22
C GLN A 64 -16.47 -6.25 -12.04
N MET A 65 -15.17 -6.53 -12.20
CA MET A 65 -14.66 -7.66 -12.98
C MET A 65 -15.06 -9.01 -12.37
N PHE A 66 -14.94 -9.14 -11.05
CA PHE A 66 -15.16 -10.39 -10.33
C PHE A 66 -16.58 -10.55 -9.78
N GLY A 67 -17.41 -9.51 -9.81
CA GLY A 67 -18.73 -9.52 -9.16
C GLY A 67 -18.63 -9.66 -7.64
N THR A 68 -17.62 -9.02 -7.02
CA THR A 68 -17.31 -9.12 -5.58
C THR A 68 -17.42 -7.75 -4.93
N THR A 69 -18.03 -7.71 -3.73
CA THR A 69 -18.19 -6.47 -2.96
C THR A 69 -16.83 -5.94 -2.50
N VAL A 70 -16.67 -4.61 -2.55
CA VAL A 70 -15.48 -3.89 -2.06
C VAL A 70 -15.78 -3.26 -0.72
N HIS A 71 -14.91 -3.51 0.26
CA HIS A 71 -14.92 -2.89 1.57
C HIS A 71 -13.73 -1.94 1.71
N ILE A 72 -13.94 -0.78 2.31
CA ILE A 72 -12.88 0.20 2.56
C ILE A 72 -12.41 0.09 4.00
N ASP A 73 -11.09 -0.01 4.19
CA ASP A 73 -10.47 0.01 5.51
C ASP A 73 -9.38 1.09 5.59
N PRO A 74 -9.60 2.16 6.38
CA PRO A 74 -8.60 3.22 6.55
C PRO A 74 -7.25 2.75 7.09
N ALA A 75 -7.22 1.64 7.83
CA ALA A 75 -5.99 1.08 8.35
C ALA A 75 -5.05 0.54 7.24
N LEU A 76 -5.53 0.39 6.01
CA LEU A 76 -4.73 0.00 4.86
C LEU A 76 -4.14 1.19 4.07
N SER A 77 -4.27 2.42 4.57
CA SER A 77 -3.66 3.61 3.96
C SER A 77 -2.13 3.55 3.99
N GLU A 78 -1.48 4.27 3.06
CA GLU A 78 -0.03 4.44 3.09
C GLU A 78 0.41 5.28 4.29
N MET A 79 1.68 5.24 4.61
CA MET A 79 2.30 6.02 5.68
C MET A 79 2.09 7.52 5.46
N ASP A 80 1.74 8.23 6.53
CA ASP A 80 1.70 9.69 6.53
C ASP A 80 3.12 10.25 6.71
N PHE A 81 3.67 10.86 5.66
CA PHE A 81 4.97 11.51 5.67
C PHE A 81 4.90 12.99 6.08
N GLY A 82 3.78 13.44 6.64
CA GLY A 82 3.64 14.78 7.23
C GLY A 82 4.16 15.90 6.34
N ASP A 83 5.07 16.71 6.88
CA ASP A 83 5.63 17.88 6.20
C ASP A 83 6.45 17.57 4.93
N TRP A 84 6.80 16.31 4.69
CA TRP A 84 7.49 15.93 3.45
C TRP A 84 6.53 15.73 2.28
N GLU A 85 5.26 15.47 2.55
CA GLU A 85 4.29 15.17 1.49
C GLU A 85 4.12 16.34 0.51
N GLY A 86 4.04 15.99 -0.76
CA GLY A 86 3.93 16.95 -1.87
C GLY A 86 5.25 17.65 -2.23
N LYS A 87 6.34 17.37 -1.52
CA LYS A 87 7.66 17.94 -1.81
C LYS A 87 8.51 16.97 -2.65
N PRO A 88 9.36 17.49 -3.54
CA PRO A 88 10.39 16.66 -4.16
C PRO A 88 11.30 16.04 -3.09
N TRP A 89 11.65 14.77 -3.21
CA TRP A 89 12.60 14.12 -2.32
C TRP A 89 13.93 14.87 -2.21
N SER A 90 14.36 15.49 -3.31
CA SER A 90 15.58 16.31 -3.36
C SER A 90 15.51 17.57 -2.50
N SER A 91 14.33 18.01 -2.09
CA SER A 91 14.13 19.19 -1.24
C SER A 91 13.96 18.84 0.25
N VAL A 92 13.88 17.56 0.58
CA VAL A 92 13.83 17.11 1.98
C VAL A 92 15.20 17.34 2.63
N PRO A 93 15.28 18.01 3.80
CA PRO A 93 16.55 18.27 4.47
C PRO A 93 17.31 16.98 4.77
N LYS A 94 18.63 16.99 4.43
CA LYS A 94 19.47 15.79 4.60
C LYS A 94 19.56 15.32 6.06
N ASP A 95 19.64 16.25 7.00
CA ASP A 95 19.66 15.94 8.43
C ASP A 95 18.40 15.22 8.90
N GLN A 96 17.23 15.57 8.36
CA GLN A 96 15.98 14.85 8.63
C GLN A 96 15.99 13.44 8.02
N LEU A 97 16.51 13.28 6.82
CA LEU A 97 16.67 11.95 6.20
C LEU A 97 17.66 11.08 6.99
N ASP A 98 18.75 11.67 7.47
CA ASP A 98 19.75 10.98 8.29
C ASP A 98 19.15 10.57 9.66
N GLU A 99 18.35 11.44 10.28
CA GLU A 99 17.61 11.12 11.51
C GLU A 99 16.65 9.95 11.29
N TRP A 100 15.86 10.00 10.22
CA TRP A 100 14.92 8.92 9.89
C TRP A 100 15.63 7.60 9.62
N ALA A 101 16.77 7.64 8.91
CA ALA A 101 17.56 6.43 8.62
C ALA A 101 18.22 5.85 9.89
N ALA A 102 18.62 6.70 10.83
CA ALA A 102 19.26 6.26 12.07
C ALA A 102 18.30 5.57 13.06
N ASP A 103 17.02 5.95 13.03
CA ASP A 103 15.96 5.35 13.84
C ASP A 103 14.72 5.10 12.98
N PHE A 104 14.85 4.17 12.04
CA PHE A 104 13.87 3.89 10.99
C PHE A 104 12.46 3.60 11.51
N PHE A 105 12.36 2.93 12.67
CA PHE A 105 11.05 2.52 13.19
C PHE A 105 10.32 3.60 13.96
N ASP A 106 11.03 4.46 14.67
CA ASP A 106 10.40 5.37 15.62
C ASP A 106 10.60 6.86 15.28
N ALA A 107 11.64 7.22 14.49
CA ALA A 107 11.87 8.61 14.11
C ALA A 107 10.74 9.18 13.25
N ARG A 108 10.41 10.45 13.50
CA ARG A 108 9.35 11.20 12.83
C ARG A 108 9.78 12.64 12.50
N PRO A 109 10.92 12.86 11.82
CA PRO A 109 11.39 14.20 11.49
C PRO A 109 10.40 14.99 10.64
N HIS A 110 9.54 14.31 9.91
CA HIS A 110 8.47 14.90 9.11
C HIS A 110 7.18 15.22 9.88
N GLY A 111 7.09 14.87 11.18
CA GLY A 111 5.91 15.13 12.01
C GLY A 111 4.68 14.26 11.73
N GLY A 112 4.76 13.38 10.73
CA GLY A 112 3.70 12.44 10.38
C GLY A 112 3.73 11.15 11.20
N GLU A 113 3.52 10.01 10.55
CA GLU A 113 3.45 8.69 11.16
C GLU A 113 4.85 8.02 11.17
N SER A 114 5.23 7.35 12.26
CA SER A 114 6.41 6.49 12.23
C SER A 114 6.10 5.13 11.59
N VAL A 115 7.14 4.40 11.18
CA VAL A 115 6.96 3.03 10.66
C VAL A 115 6.28 2.14 11.70
N ARG A 116 6.63 2.30 13.00
CA ARG A 116 5.98 1.55 14.10
C ARG A 116 4.49 1.87 14.21
N MET A 117 4.11 3.15 14.16
CA MET A 117 2.70 3.55 14.19
C MET A 117 1.91 2.93 13.01
N MET A 118 2.51 2.91 11.83
CA MET A 118 1.92 2.25 10.66
C MET A 118 1.79 0.74 10.89
N GLN A 119 2.81 0.08 11.45
CA GLN A 119 2.75 -1.34 11.80
C GLN A 119 1.61 -1.62 12.78
N ASP A 120 1.47 -0.81 13.83
CA ASP A 120 0.46 -0.99 14.88
C ASP A 120 -0.97 -0.95 14.34
N ARG A 121 -1.24 -0.17 13.28
CA ARG A 121 -2.58 -0.13 12.65
C ARG A 121 -2.78 -1.20 11.57
N VAL A 122 -1.72 -1.59 10.86
CA VAL A 122 -1.80 -2.53 9.72
C VAL A 122 -1.80 -4.00 10.17
N GLN A 123 -0.91 -4.35 11.11
CA GLN A 123 -0.74 -5.74 11.54
C GLN A 123 -2.03 -6.41 12.05
N PRO A 124 -2.86 -5.75 12.89
CA PRO A 124 -4.12 -6.38 13.33
C PRO A 124 -5.07 -6.70 12.19
N VAL A 125 -5.14 -5.84 11.17
CA VAL A 125 -5.98 -6.07 9.98
C VAL A 125 -5.48 -7.29 9.22
N LEU A 126 -4.20 -7.33 8.85
CA LEU A 126 -3.63 -8.46 8.10
C LEU A 126 -3.72 -9.77 8.88
N ALA A 127 -3.45 -9.76 10.19
CA ALA A 127 -3.58 -10.94 11.05
C ALA A 127 -5.05 -11.41 11.20
N GLY A 128 -6.00 -10.50 11.12
CA GLY A 128 -7.43 -10.82 11.09
C GLY A 128 -7.81 -11.58 9.83
N LEU A 129 -7.33 -11.13 8.67
CA LEU A 129 -7.62 -11.75 7.37
C LEU A 129 -7.06 -13.18 7.23
N GLN A 130 -5.97 -13.50 7.93
CA GLN A 130 -5.40 -14.85 7.93
C GLN A 130 -6.29 -15.90 8.61
N ARG A 131 -7.31 -15.49 9.35
CA ARG A 131 -8.24 -16.40 10.06
C ARG A 131 -9.44 -16.81 9.22
N ASP A 132 -9.69 -16.09 8.14
CA ASP A 132 -10.80 -16.38 7.23
C ASP A 132 -10.41 -17.50 6.27
N GLU A 133 -11.30 -18.46 6.03
CA GLU A 133 -11.05 -19.57 5.09
C GLU A 133 -11.16 -19.13 3.62
N GLU A 134 -11.47 -17.88 3.37
CA GLU A 134 -11.76 -17.33 2.06
C GLU A 134 -10.54 -16.67 1.41
N THR A 135 -10.58 -16.53 0.08
CA THR A 135 -9.57 -15.77 -0.66
C THR A 135 -9.90 -14.28 -0.60
N THR A 136 -8.99 -13.49 -0.02
CA THR A 136 -9.15 -12.04 0.10
C THR A 136 -8.16 -11.30 -0.81
N LEU A 137 -8.69 -10.36 -1.61
CA LEU A 137 -7.86 -9.38 -2.31
C LEU A 137 -7.77 -8.09 -1.48
N VAL A 138 -6.57 -7.66 -1.16
CA VAL A 138 -6.28 -6.41 -0.46
C VAL A 138 -5.61 -5.43 -1.43
N VAL A 139 -6.31 -4.36 -1.80
CA VAL A 139 -5.75 -3.31 -2.67
C VAL A 139 -5.15 -2.21 -1.81
N THR A 140 -3.84 -2.04 -1.88
CA THR A 140 -3.11 -1.21 -0.92
C THR A 140 -1.81 -0.62 -1.50
N HIS A 141 -0.85 -0.31 -0.65
CA HIS A 141 0.36 0.45 -0.92
C HIS A 141 1.62 -0.36 -0.61
N ALA A 142 2.76 0.08 -1.13
CA ALA A 142 4.04 -0.60 -0.93
C ALA A 142 4.43 -0.71 0.56
N GLY A 143 4.18 0.32 1.38
CA GLY A 143 4.47 0.30 2.81
C GLY A 143 3.70 -0.81 3.55
N VAL A 144 2.40 -0.94 3.28
CA VAL A 144 1.56 -2.02 3.83
C VAL A 144 2.07 -3.40 3.39
N MET A 145 2.46 -3.54 2.12
CA MET A 145 3.01 -4.80 1.60
C MET A 145 4.36 -5.17 2.22
N LYS A 146 5.21 -4.18 2.52
CA LYS A 146 6.46 -4.39 3.27
C LYS A 146 6.22 -4.85 4.71
N ILE A 147 5.20 -4.31 5.37
CA ILE A 147 4.76 -4.79 6.69
C ILE A 147 4.30 -6.24 6.60
N SER A 148 3.49 -6.59 5.60
CA SER A 148 3.09 -7.98 5.33
C SER A 148 4.30 -8.89 5.15
N ALA A 149 5.29 -8.48 4.36
CA ALA A 149 6.53 -9.22 4.15
C ALA A 149 7.32 -9.42 5.47
N ALA A 150 7.38 -8.39 6.31
CA ALA A 150 8.02 -8.47 7.62
C ALA A 150 7.29 -9.44 8.55
N MET A 151 5.96 -9.45 8.57
CA MET A 151 5.15 -10.39 9.35
C MET A 151 5.40 -11.84 8.95
N GLN A 152 5.69 -12.09 7.67
CA GLN A 152 5.99 -13.42 7.13
C GLN A 152 7.47 -13.82 7.32
N GLY A 153 8.30 -12.95 7.87
CA GLY A 153 9.73 -13.20 8.04
C GLY A 153 10.50 -13.25 6.72
N LEU A 154 10.00 -12.58 5.67
CA LEU A 154 10.73 -12.53 4.39
C LEU A 154 12.06 -11.77 4.56
N PRO A 155 13.10 -12.16 3.82
CA PRO A 155 14.40 -11.49 3.91
C PRO A 155 14.28 -10.05 3.42
N ASP A 156 14.89 -9.13 4.16
CA ASP A 156 15.01 -7.70 3.86
C ASP A 156 13.68 -7.02 3.43
N PRO A 157 12.60 -7.16 4.22
CA PRO A 157 11.26 -6.77 3.81
C PRO A 157 11.12 -5.27 3.52
N TRP A 158 11.95 -4.44 4.18
CA TRP A 158 11.89 -2.98 4.05
C TRP A 158 12.53 -2.46 2.76
N ASN A 159 13.40 -3.24 2.13
CA ASN A 159 14.03 -2.92 0.84
C ASN A 159 13.36 -3.61 -0.36
N LEU A 160 12.23 -4.30 -0.15
CA LEU A 160 11.49 -4.92 -1.25
C LEU A 160 11.05 -3.86 -2.27
N THR A 161 11.35 -4.13 -3.53
CA THR A 161 10.82 -3.36 -4.66
C THR A 161 9.55 -4.02 -5.16
N ILE A 162 8.42 -3.34 -5.00
CA ILE A 162 7.12 -3.83 -5.44
C ILE A 162 6.65 -2.88 -6.54
N PRO A 163 6.53 -3.30 -7.81
CA PRO A 163 6.08 -2.43 -8.89
C PRO A 163 4.62 -2.02 -8.71
N TYR A 164 4.19 -0.95 -9.38
CA TYR A 164 2.77 -0.61 -9.48
C TYR A 164 1.99 -1.78 -10.12
N GLY A 165 0.83 -2.11 -9.60
CA GLY A 165 0.09 -3.32 -10.01
C GLY A 165 0.74 -4.64 -9.58
N GLY A 166 1.84 -4.59 -8.82
CA GLY A 166 2.51 -5.79 -8.30
C GLY A 166 1.74 -6.47 -7.19
N VAL A 167 1.95 -7.77 -7.06
CA VAL A 167 1.24 -8.66 -6.14
C VAL A 167 2.21 -9.27 -5.13
N LEU A 168 1.76 -9.43 -3.89
CA LEU A 168 2.40 -10.19 -2.82
C LEU A 168 1.35 -11.08 -2.16
N GLN A 169 1.66 -12.37 -1.98
CA GLN A 169 0.81 -13.26 -1.19
C GLN A 169 1.18 -13.12 0.29
N HIS A 170 0.16 -13.17 1.16
CA HIS A 170 0.29 -13.14 2.61
C HIS A 170 -0.42 -14.38 3.18
N GLY A 171 0.35 -15.25 3.82
CA GLY A 171 -0.17 -16.50 4.38
C GLY A 171 0.92 -17.39 4.90
#